data_5a118f4011416a92605a7a3135b1a38a
#
_entry.id   5a118f4011416a92605a7a3135b1a38a
#
_cell.length_a   1.000
_cell.length_b   1.000
_cell.length_c   1.000
_cell.angle_alpha   90.00
_cell.angle_beta   90.00
_cell.angle_gamma   90.00
#
_symmetry.space_group_name_H-M   'P 1'
#
loop_
_entity.id
_entity.type
_entity.pdbx_description
1 polymer ?
#
loop_
_entity_poly.entity_id
_entity_poly.type
_entity_poly.pdbx_seq_one_letter_code
_entity_poly.pdbx_strand_id
1 'polypeptide(L)'
;SVPFSEKANRDEMYVNKRAEMHFSAADWFRQRDCSIPYDEQLIEEMLTVRKINSDQGNRMRLLAEPKDEIKKRILRSPDRLDAFNLTFCARYRERDSGYLDAKMAVVRQKRRERADSGTWMSAI
;
A
#
# COMPACT_ATOMS: atom_id res chain seq x y z
N SER A 1 -17.78 -5.28 5.72
CA SER A 1 -16.44 -5.75 5.36
C SER A 1 -15.94 -5.04 4.11
N VAL A 2 -14.65 -4.83 4.05
CA VAL A 2 -14.03 -4.24 2.87
C VAL A 2 -13.43 -5.36 2.04
N PRO A 3 -13.93 -5.58 0.81
CA PRO A 3 -13.31 -6.57 -0.06
C PRO A 3 -11.99 -6.05 -0.59
N PHE A 4 -10.90 -6.68 -0.20
CA PHE A 4 -9.55 -6.30 -0.64
C PHE A 4 -9.37 -6.39 -2.15
N SER A 5 -10.15 -7.22 -2.81
CA SER A 5 -10.09 -7.40 -4.25
C SER A 5 -10.90 -6.38 -5.04
N GLU A 6 -11.66 -5.51 -4.35
CA GLU A 6 -12.40 -4.46 -5.03
C GLU A 6 -11.49 -3.54 -5.82
N LYS A 7 -12.12 -2.84 -6.77
CA LYS A 7 -11.46 -1.81 -7.54
C LYS A 7 -10.97 -0.68 -6.63
N ALA A 8 -9.75 -0.25 -6.84
CA ALA A 8 -9.19 0.89 -6.12
C ALA A 8 -9.94 2.18 -6.50
N ASN A 9 -10.01 3.14 -5.58
CA ASN A 9 -10.56 4.46 -5.90
C ASN A 9 -9.69 5.15 -6.96
N ARG A 10 -8.39 4.92 -6.91
CA ARG A 10 -7.42 5.46 -7.88
C ARG A 10 -6.89 4.31 -8.72
N ASP A 11 -7.73 3.79 -9.58
CA ASP A 11 -7.41 2.61 -10.38
C ASP A 11 -6.33 2.87 -11.44
N GLU A 12 -6.01 4.12 -11.71
CA GLU A 12 -4.89 4.47 -12.58
C GLU A 12 -3.54 4.20 -11.92
N MET A 13 -3.48 4.13 -10.58
CA MET A 13 -2.25 3.89 -9.82
C MET A 13 -2.17 2.50 -9.21
N TYR A 14 -3.30 1.95 -8.81
CA TYR A 14 -3.34 0.72 -8.02
C TYR A 14 -4.21 -0.33 -8.67
N VAL A 15 -3.75 -1.57 -8.63
CA VAL A 15 -4.47 -2.69 -9.25
C VAL A 15 -5.78 -2.97 -8.53
N ASN A 16 -5.80 -2.85 -7.21
CA ASN A 16 -6.99 -3.12 -6.42
C ASN A 16 -6.99 -2.31 -5.12
N LYS A 17 -8.07 -2.44 -4.36
CA LYS A 17 -8.25 -1.74 -3.10
C LYS A 17 -7.17 -2.13 -2.08
N ARG A 18 -6.78 -3.38 -2.05
CA ARG A 18 -5.74 -3.86 -1.15
C ARG A 18 -4.42 -3.12 -1.40
N ALA A 19 -4.01 -3.00 -2.66
CA ALA A 19 -2.80 -2.26 -3.01
C ALA A 19 -2.92 -0.78 -2.59
N GLU A 20 -4.06 -0.17 -2.87
CA GLU A 20 -4.29 1.23 -2.51
C GLU A 20 -4.14 1.45 -1.01
N MET A 21 -4.69 0.58 -0.18
CA MET A 21 -4.58 0.70 1.28
C MET A 21 -3.14 0.55 1.76
N HIS A 22 -2.39 -0.42 1.21
CA HIS A 22 -0.98 -0.59 1.56
C HIS A 22 -0.16 0.66 1.26
N PHE A 23 -0.31 1.22 0.09
CA PHE A 23 0.48 2.38 -0.30
C PHE A 23 0.01 3.66 0.37
N SER A 24 -1.27 3.73 0.75
CA SER A 24 -1.78 4.83 1.58
C SER A 24 -1.13 4.82 2.95
N ALA A 25 -0.99 3.64 3.55
CA ALA A 25 -0.30 3.49 4.82
C ALA A 25 1.18 3.92 4.69
N ALA A 26 1.84 3.52 3.60
CA ALA A 26 3.23 3.91 3.35
C ALA A 26 3.36 5.44 3.25
N ASP A 27 2.43 6.09 2.58
CA ASP A 27 2.44 7.55 2.45
C ASP A 27 2.23 8.23 3.80
N TRP A 28 1.39 7.65 4.65
CA TRP A 28 1.18 8.16 6.00
C TRP A 28 2.48 8.13 6.80
N PHE A 29 3.21 7.01 6.75
CA PHE A 29 4.51 6.91 7.40
C PHE A 29 5.53 7.88 6.82
N ARG A 30 5.46 8.14 5.52
CA ARG A 30 6.38 9.05 4.85
C ARG A 30 6.28 10.48 5.39
N GLN A 31 5.12 10.86 5.88
CA GLN A 31 4.92 12.18 6.48
C GLN A 31 5.75 12.38 7.74
N ARG A 32 6.15 11.30 8.39
CA ARG A 32 7.00 11.28 9.59
C ARG A 32 6.41 11.95 10.83
N ASP A 33 5.25 12.55 10.72
CA ASP A 33 4.51 13.13 11.83
C ASP A 33 3.42 12.16 12.26
N CYS A 34 3.86 10.96 12.63
CA CYS A 34 2.96 9.87 12.98
C CYS A 34 3.66 8.88 13.88
N SER A 35 2.87 8.14 14.63
CA SER A 35 3.39 7.06 15.46
C SER A 35 2.36 5.95 15.56
N ILE A 36 2.84 4.75 15.87
CA ILE A 36 1.99 3.60 16.15
C ILE A 36 2.49 2.96 17.45
N PRO A 37 1.62 2.29 18.21
CA PRO A 37 2.05 1.50 19.35
C PRO A 37 3.05 0.43 18.89
N TYR A 38 4.02 0.11 19.74
CA TYR A 38 4.95 -0.96 19.43
C TYR A 38 4.20 -2.29 19.37
N ASP A 39 4.32 -2.96 18.23
CA ASP A 39 3.74 -4.28 18.01
C ASP A 39 4.68 -5.03 17.09
N GLU A 40 5.43 -5.95 17.68
CA GLU A 40 6.46 -6.70 16.98
C GLU A 40 5.90 -7.49 15.80
N GLN A 41 4.73 -8.08 15.97
CA GLN A 41 4.09 -8.87 14.91
C GLN A 41 3.66 -7.97 13.74
N LEU A 42 3.09 -6.80 14.04
CA LEU A 42 2.71 -5.84 13.01
C LEU A 42 3.94 -5.37 12.22
N ILE A 43 5.01 -5.05 12.93
CA ILE A 43 6.25 -4.60 12.30
C ILE A 43 6.82 -5.67 11.36
N GLU A 44 6.83 -6.93 11.81
CA GLU A 44 7.27 -8.04 10.96
C GLU A 44 6.45 -8.13 9.69
N GLU A 45 5.13 -8.05 9.82
CA GLU A 45 4.24 -8.12 8.66
C GLU A 45 4.47 -6.95 7.70
N MET A 46 4.65 -5.74 8.24
CA MET A 46 4.95 -4.56 7.43
C MET A 46 6.24 -4.71 6.63
N LEU A 47 7.26 -5.27 7.24
CA LEU A 47 8.57 -5.42 6.60
C LEU A 47 8.61 -6.59 5.61
N THR A 48 7.62 -7.46 5.65
CA THR A 48 7.59 -8.65 4.81
C THR A 48 6.94 -8.40 3.46
N VAL A 49 5.91 -7.57 3.39
CA VAL A 49 5.15 -7.34 2.17
C VAL A 49 6.00 -6.61 1.13
N ARG A 50 6.00 -7.12 -0.09
CA ARG A 50 6.75 -6.54 -1.22
C ARG A 50 5.82 -5.82 -2.16
N LYS A 51 6.31 -4.75 -2.76
CA LYS A 51 5.57 -4.07 -3.82
C LYS A 51 5.83 -4.77 -5.14
N ILE A 52 4.83 -4.75 -6.00
CA ILE A 52 4.93 -5.31 -7.33
C ILE A 52 4.48 -4.23 -8.31
N ASN A 53 5.23 -4.04 -9.40
CA ASN A 53 4.82 -3.17 -10.49
C ASN A 53 4.09 -4.02 -11.51
N SER A 54 2.85 -3.66 -11.79
CA SER A 54 2.03 -4.38 -12.76
C SER A 54 1.96 -3.55 -14.04
N ASP A 55 2.28 -4.18 -15.16
CA ASP A 55 2.24 -3.52 -16.48
C ASP A 55 1.09 -4.02 -17.36
N GLN A 56 0.12 -4.67 -16.78
CA GLN A 56 -1.02 -5.20 -17.53
C GLN A 56 -1.78 -4.09 -18.24
N GLY A 57 -2.15 -4.33 -19.49
CA GLY A 57 -2.93 -3.38 -20.27
C GLY A 57 -2.18 -2.09 -20.61
N ASN A 58 -0.85 -2.14 -20.71
CA ASN A 58 0.02 -0.98 -20.94
C ASN A 58 -0.10 0.08 -19.84
N ARG A 59 -0.49 -0.32 -18.65
CA ARG A 59 -0.60 0.57 -17.49
C ARG A 59 0.41 0.14 -16.43
N MET A 60 1.19 1.10 -15.96
CA MET A 60 2.06 0.88 -14.81
C MET A 60 1.28 1.15 -13.53
N ARG A 61 0.87 0.10 -12.86
CA ARG A 61 0.12 0.21 -11.61
C ARG A 61 0.83 -0.55 -10.50
N LEU A 62 0.55 -0.15 -9.27
CA LEU A 62 1.16 -0.75 -8.09
C LEU A 62 0.26 -1.85 -7.52
N LEU A 63 0.90 -2.91 -7.08
CA LEU A 63 0.24 -4.06 -6.47
C LEU A 63 1.04 -4.46 -5.23
N ALA A 64 0.35 -4.81 -4.17
CA ALA A 64 0.99 -5.43 -3.02
C ALA A 64 1.11 -6.93 -3.26
N GLU A 65 2.17 -7.53 -2.75
CA GLU A 65 2.41 -8.98 -2.88
C GLU A 65 1.16 -9.77 -2.44
N PRO A 66 0.74 -10.81 -3.19
CA PRO A 66 -0.41 -11.61 -2.80
C PRO A 66 -0.24 -12.24 -1.41
N LYS A 67 -1.33 -12.30 -0.66
CA LYS A 67 -1.32 -12.88 0.69
C LYS A 67 -0.76 -14.29 0.74
N ASP A 68 -1.03 -15.10 -0.28
CA ASP A 68 -0.58 -16.49 -0.30
C ASP A 68 0.94 -16.58 -0.30
N GLU A 69 1.62 -15.67 -0.99
CA GLU A 69 3.07 -15.62 -1.00
C GLU A 69 3.63 -15.19 0.36
N ILE A 70 2.96 -14.24 1.00
CA ILE A 70 3.33 -13.79 2.35
C ILE A 70 3.17 -14.93 3.34
N LYS A 71 2.04 -15.65 3.29
CA LYS A 71 1.77 -16.79 4.16
C LYS A 71 2.85 -17.88 4.05
N LYS A 72 3.34 -18.12 2.84
CA LYS A 72 4.40 -19.09 2.63
C LYS A 72 5.70 -18.70 3.34
N ARG A 73 5.95 -17.38 3.43
CA ARG A 73 7.18 -16.86 4.00
C ARG A 73 7.13 -16.75 5.51
N ILE A 74 6.03 -16.24 6.07
CA ILE A 74 5.92 -16.04 7.51
C ILE A 74 5.08 -17.09 8.23
N LEU A 75 4.52 -18.03 7.48
CA LEU A 75 3.76 -19.19 7.97
C LEU A 75 2.48 -18.81 8.73
N ARG A 76 1.92 -17.64 8.43
CA ARG A 76 0.64 -17.18 8.95
C ARG A 76 0.09 -16.08 8.06
N SER A 77 -1.18 -15.74 8.25
CA SER A 77 -1.79 -14.61 7.55
C SER A 77 -1.30 -13.28 8.15
N PRO A 78 -1.08 -12.24 7.32
CA PRO A 78 -0.69 -10.93 7.83
C PRO A 78 -1.90 -10.14 8.36
N ASP A 79 -2.58 -10.70 9.36
CA ASP A 79 -3.86 -10.18 9.83
C ASP A 79 -3.74 -8.83 10.53
N ARG A 80 -2.66 -8.58 11.25
CA ARG A 80 -2.44 -7.30 11.93
C ARG A 80 -2.20 -6.19 10.94
N LEU A 81 -1.44 -6.46 9.90
CA LEU A 81 -1.21 -5.50 8.82
C LEU A 81 -2.50 -5.22 8.06
N ASP A 82 -3.29 -6.25 7.77
CA ASP A 82 -4.58 -6.07 7.10
C ASP A 82 -5.51 -5.18 7.93
N ALA A 83 -5.58 -5.42 9.22
CA ALA A 83 -6.40 -4.61 10.13
C ALA A 83 -5.93 -3.15 10.16
N PHE A 84 -4.61 -2.94 10.24
CA PHE A 84 -4.04 -1.61 10.20
C PHE A 84 -4.36 -0.90 8.89
N ASN A 85 -4.21 -1.60 7.77
CA ASN A 85 -4.45 -1.02 6.45
C ASN A 85 -5.92 -0.66 6.22
N LEU A 86 -6.85 -1.37 6.86
CA LEU A 86 -8.27 -1.03 6.76
C LEU A 86 -8.58 0.38 7.26
N THR A 87 -7.78 0.91 8.16
CA THR A 87 -7.97 2.28 8.65
C THR A 87 -7.76 3.32 7.55
N PHE A 88 -7.09 2.94 6.48
CA PHE A 88 -6.83 3.83 5.34
C PHE A 88 -7.86 3.72 4.23
N CYS A 89 -8.82 2.82 4.35
CA CYS A 89 -9.83 2.60 3.32
C CYS A 89 -10.65 3.85 3.02
N ALA A 90 -10.95 4.64 4.03
CA ALA A 90 -11.79 5.83 3.92
C ALA A 90 -11.00 7.14 3.77
N ARG A 91 -9.68 7.09 3.64
CA ARG A 91 -8.85 8.31 3.59
C ARG A 91 -8.96 9.05 2.26
N TYR A 92 -9.34 8.35 1.20
CA TYR A 92 -9.48 8.95 -0.13
C TYR A 92 -10.94 9.30 -0.38
N ARG A 93 -11.46 10.24 0.39
CA ARG A 93 -12.80 10.77 0.16
C ARG A 93 -12.73 11.98 -0.76
N GLU A 94 -13.81 12.21 -1.47
CA GLU A 94 -13.88 13.20 -2.53
C GLU A 94 -13.47 14.62 -2.12
N ARG A 95 -13.80 15.03 -0.90
CA ARG A 95 -13.50 16.38 -0.44
C ARG A 95 -12.03 16.75 -0.46
N ASP A 96 -11.16 15.75 -0.38
CA ASP A 96 -9.72 15.96 -0.34
C ASP A 96 -9.04 15.55 -1.64
N SER A 97 -9.81 15.22 -2.66
CA SER A 97 -9.30 14.58 -3.86
C SER A 97 -8.22 15.41 -4.58
N GLY A 98 -8.44 16.70 -4.75
CA GLY A 98 -7.50 17.56 -5.48
C GLY A 98 -6.13 17.64 -4.83
N TYR A 99 -6.10 17.88 -3.53
CA TYR A 99 -4.86 17.94 -2.77
C TYR A 99 -4.14 16.59 -2.78
N LEU A 100 -4.90 15.52 -2.54
CA LEU A 100 -4.33 14.17 -2.52
C LEU A 100 -3.82 13.77 -3.90
N ASP A 101 -4.51 14.15 -4.97
CA ASP A 101 -4.08 13.86 -6.33
C ASP A 101 -2.73 14.50 -6.65
N ALA A 102 -2.55 15.77 -6.30
CA ALA A 102 -1.29 16.46 -6.52
C ALA A 102 -0.16 15.80 -5.73
N LYS A 103 -0.41 15.47 -4.46
CA LYS A 103 0.56 14.81 -3.61
C LYS A 103 0.92 13.43 -4.13
N MET A 104 -0.08 12.66 -4.54
CA MET A 104 0.13 11.29 -5.04
C MET A 104 0.84 11.27 -6.39
N ALA A 105 0.69 12.29 -7.20
CA ALA A 105 1.44 12.39 -8.46
C ALA A 105 2.94 12.46 -8.19
N VAL A 106 3.36 13.26 -7.21
CA VAL A 106 4.77 13.36 -6.81
C VAL A 106 5.28 12.03 -6.25
N VAL A 107 4.48 11.39 -5.40
CA VAL A 107 4.82 10.09 -4.80
C VAL A 107 4.97 9.02 -5.88
N ARG A 108 4.07 9.01 -6.87
CA ARG A 108 4.13 8.07 -7.99
C ARG A 108 5.44 8.20 -8.76
N GLN A 109 5.85 9.44 -9.05
CA GLN A 109 7.09 9.68 -9.75
C GLN A 109 8.28 9.13 -8.97
N LYS A 110 8.34 9.41 -7.66
CA LYS A 110 9.40 8.91 -6.81
C LYS A 110 9.42 7.39 -6.74
N ARG A 111 8.25 6.75 -6.73
CA ARG A 111 8.17 5.29 -6.74
C ARG A 111 8.67 4.68 -8.02
N ARG A 112 8.41 5.33 -9.16
CA ARG A 112 8.95 4.88 -10.44
C ARG A 112 10.47 4.91 -10.44
N GLU A 113 11.06 5.93 -9.84
CA GLU A 113 12.51 6.06 -9.71
C GLU A 113 13.11 4.97 -8.82
N ARG A 114 12.30 4.40 -7.93
CA ARG A 114 12.71 3.34 -6.99
C ARG A 114 12.08 2.00 -7.33
N ALA A 115 11.87 1.73 -8.60
CA ALA A 115 11.12 0.54 -9.05
C ALA A 115 11.69 -0.77 -8.52
N ASP A 116 13.00 -0.83 -8.27
CA ASP A 116 13.70 -2.06 -7.85
C ASP A 116 13.75 -2.25 -6.35
N SER A 117 13.20 -1.34 -5.55
CA SER A 117 13.26 -1.47 -4.10
C SER A 117 12.41 -2.66 -3.63
N GLY A 118 12.90 -3.38 -2.62
CA GLY A 118 12.38 -4.69 -2.26
C GLY A 118 10.98 -4.72 -1.69
N THR A 119 10.73 -4.02 -0.58
CA THR A 119 9.41 -4.05 0.09
C THR A 119 8.68 -2.73 -0.08
N TRP A 120 7.36 -2.75 0.21
CA TRP A 120 6.59 -1.52 0.14
C TRP A 120 7.09 -0.46 1.13
N MET A 121 7.66 -0.86 2.26
CA MET A 121 8.26 0.05 3.23
C MET A 121 9.46 0.80 2.68
N SER A 122 10.18 0.23 1.75
CA SER A 122 11.31 0.91 1.12
C SER A 122 10.88 2.06 0.20
N ALA A 123 9.59 2.18 -0.10
CA ALA A 123 9.04 3.32 -0.83
C ALA A 123 8.87 4.55 0.07
N ILE A 124 8.98 4.38 1.38
CA ILE A 124 8.92 5.47 2.34
C ILE A 124 10.24 6.24 2.33
#